data_464073fe1a55147e83abfc5ddb0ab9f6
#
_entry.id   464073fe1a55147e83abfc5ddb0ab9f6
#
_cell.length_a   1.000
_cell.length_b   1.000
_cell.length_c   1.000
_cell.angle_alpha   90.00
_cell.angle_beta   90.00
_cell.angle_gamma   90.00
#
_symmetry.space_group_name_H-M   'P 1'
#
loop_
_entity.id
_entity.type
_entity.pdbx_description
1 polymer ?
#
loop_
_entity_poly.entity_id
_entity_poly.type
_entity_poly.pdbx_seq_one_letter_code
_entity_poly.pdbx_strand_id
1 'polypeptide(L)'
;MKGLPLRPCLIAMAKFGDHPTLPQALEDLLMEQVHTVFLKADCPPRVKQGSIGELKLVEVESEQNWDTLRLEAFQEELVELVEENRSRSDCFLEIDRKGCQVIQLGDLRISCAWPPFADAREITIVRPVAKLSLDEYELDSRLIERLADHHRGVFICGRPGSGKTTLAQAIAEYLDTDIGAMVKTMEAPRDLQLADRITQYAPLEGDLEKTAEIIFLVRPDFVIFDEVRRARDFEIFADVRLAGVGLLGVTHANSALEAIQRLIGKVELGLVSQVLDTIIHVESGQIQQVLELRMTVKPPTGMQEELARPVIEVVEFPSGKITHEMFAFGSEIAVVPVEGRKAGALSPMKMLARDQLTHIIQQWVGVQCQVQFKGESSATIYAPQNMISTLIGKGGENVRQLQDELGGMQLNIESFDEMPESLSLPKNKHWQDVSDQRSRDSRAWEYSNRGNKGRKNKSKKSRR
;
A
#
# COMPACT_ATOMS: atom_id res chain seq x y z
N MET A 1 -13.64 22.80 38.61
CA MET A 1 -14.39 21.88 37.80
C MET A 1 -13.74 20.51 37.95
N LYS A 2 -14.46 19.56 38.52
CA LYS A 2 -13.93 18.26 38.95
C LYS A 2 -13.93 17.35 37.71
N GLY A 3 -12.77 16.75 37.38
CA GLY A 3 -12.63 15.75 36.37
C GLY A 3 -13.46 14.50 36.70
N LEU A 4 -14.28 14.06 35.76
CA LEU A 4 -14.93 12.76 35.81
C LEU A 4 -13.87 11.67 35.62
N PRO A 5 -13.90 10.58 36.41
CA PRO A 5 -13.01 9.47 36.22
C PRO A 5 -13.38 8.73 34.93
N LEU A 6 -12.40 8.51 34.07
CA LEU A 6 -12.46 7.56 32.95
C LEU A 6 -12.90 6.20 33.52
N ARG A 7 -14.09 5.74 33.15
CA ARG A 7 -14.52 4.38 33.41
C ARG A 7 -13.57 3.46 32.60
N PRO A 8 -12.98 2.44 33.22
CA PRO A 8 -12.30 1.40 32.45
C PRO A 8 -13.36 0.76 31.55
N CYS A 9 -13.14 0.80 30.25
CA CYS A 9 -13.92 0.08 29.26
C CYS A 9 -13.84 -1.40 29.66
N LEU A 10 -14.95 -1.94 30.19
CA LEU A 10 -15.13 -3.38 30.31
C LEU A 10 -15.19 -3.89 28.88
N ILE A 11 -14.08 -4.38 28.38
CA ILE A 11 -14.02 -5.20 27.17
C ILE A 11 -14.92 -6.38 27.49
N ALA A 12 -16.13 -6.37 26.93
CA ALA A 12 -17.00 -7.54 26.97
C ALA A 12 -16.22 -8.66 26.31
N MET A 13 -15.81 -9.66 27.10
CA MET A 13 -15.23 -10.88 26.57
C MET A 13 -16.21 -11.43 25.54
N ALA A 14 -15.83 -11.40 24.27
CA ALA A 14 -16.56 -12.10 23.24
C ALA A 14 -16.71 -13.55 23.75
N LYS A 15 -17.95 -13.98 23.94
CA LYS A 15 -18.20 -15.41 24.20
C LYS A 15 -17.68 -16.11 22.97
N PHE A 16 -16.57 -16.82 23.13
CA PHE A 16 -16.04 -17.71 22.11
C PHE A 16 -17.21 -18.63 21.69
N GLY A 17 -17.60 -18.58 20.43
CA GLY A 17 -18.52 -19.56 19.87
C GLY A 17 -17.93 -20.95 20.05
N ASP A 18 -18.74 -22.00 19.98
CA ASP A 18 -18.31 -23.39 20.14
C ASP A 18 -17.11 -23.69 19.23
N HIS A 19 -15.90 -23.53 19.79
CA HIS A 19 -14.67 -23.93 19.10
C HIS A 19 -14.61 -25.45 19.02
N PRO A 20 -14.05 -26.04 17.96
CA PRO A 20 -13.64 -27.43 18.02
C PRO A 20 -12.70 -27.60 19.20
N THR A 21 -12.77 -28.72 19.92
CA THR A 21 -11.86 -28.97 21.04
C THR A 21 -10.42 -28.87 20.57
N LEU A 22 -9.71 -27.86 21.05
CA LEU A 22 -8.33 -27.62 20.65
C LEU A 22 -7.39 -28.63 21.32
N PRO A 23 -6.24 -28.96 20.72
CA PRO A 23 -5.20 -29.73 21.39
C PRO A 23 -4.76 -29.01 22.68
N GLN A 24 -4.60 -29.74 23.77
CA GLN A 24 -4.21 -29.19 25.07
C GLN A 24 -2.95 -28.32 24.97
N ALA A 25 -1.98 -28.75 24.16
CA ALA A 25 -0.75 -28.00 23.93
C ALA A 25 -0.99 -26.60 23.32
N LEU A 26 -2.08 -26.43 22.58
CA LEU A 26 -2.48 -25.14 22.00
C LEU A 26 -3.24 -24.30 23.04
N GLU A 27 -4.13 -24.89 23.79
CA GLU A 27 -4.86 -24.20 24.85
C GLU A 27 -3.91 -23.62 25.89
N ASP A 28 -2.87 -24.35 26.26
CA ASP A 28 -1.86 -23.93 27.24
C ASP A 28 -1.07 -22.67 26.76
N LEU A 29 -0.88 -22.52 25.44
CA LEU A 29 -0.17 -21.38 24.85
C LEU A 29 -1.10 -20.20 24.54
N LEU A 30 -2.40 -20.45 24.36
CA LEU A 30 -3.41 -19.44 24.04
C LEU A 30 -4.03 -18.82 25.33
N MET A 31 -3.21 -18.45 26.30
CA MET A 31 -3.66 -17.76 27.52
C MET A 31 -4.37 -16.43 27.21
N GLU A 32 -5.01 -15.85 28.21
CA GLU A 32 -5.64 -14.53 28.11
C GLU A 32 -4.66 -13.49 27.54
N GLN A 33 -5.14 -12.66 26.60
CA GLN A 33 -4.37 -11.60 25.91
C GLN A 33 -3.25 -12.08 24.98
N VAL A 34 -3.12 -13.38 24.70
CA VAL A 34 -2.22 -13.88 23.67
C VAL A 34 -2.93 -13.83 22.30
N HIS A 35 -2.33 -13.12 21.37
CA HIS A 35 -2.86 -12.90 20.02
C HIS A 35 -2.13 -13.70 18.94
N THR A 36 -0.86 -14.00 19.15
CA THR A 36 -0.07 -14.79 18.22
C THR A 36 0.89 -15.67 18.96
N VAL A 37 0.94 -16.93 18.56
CA VAL A 37 1.91 -17.92 19.05
C VAL A 37 2.87 -18.26 17.92
N PHE A 38 4.16 -18.31 18.21
CA PHE A 38 5.22 -18.69 17.28
C PHE A 38 5.95 -19.91 17.84
N LEU A 39 5.86 -21.02 17.13
CA LEU A 39 6.57 -22.26 17.40
C LEU A 39 7.56 -22.51 16.27
N LYS A 40 8.84 -22.64 16.59
CA LYS A 40 9.88 -23.01 15.62
C LYS A 40 10.70 -24.17 16.18
N ALA A 41 11.08 -25.09 15.32
CA ALA A 41 11.83 -26.28 15.72
C ALA A 41 13.08 -25.91 16.51
N ASP A 42 13.26 -26.61 17.65
CA ASP A 42 14.39 -26.47 18.58
C ASP A 42 14.54 -25.06 19.18
N CYS A 43 13.44 -24.27 19.18
CA CYS A 43 13.38 -22.96 19.81
C CYS A 43 12.29 -22.90 20.89
N PRO A 44 12.46 -22.09 21.94
CA PRO A 44 11.38 -21.85 22.89
C PRO A 44 10.21 -21.13 22.21
N PRO A 45 8.96 -21.44 22.61
CA PRO A 45 7.78 -20.74 22.12
C PRO A 45 7.84 -19.25 22.40
N ARG A 46 7.36 -18.44 21.46
CA ARG A 46 7.22 -16.99 21.65
C ARG A 46 5.79 -16.59 21.39
N VAL A 47 5.29 -15.65 22.17
CA VAL A 47 3.90 -15.16 22.03
C VAL A 47 3.89 -13.65 21.91
N LYS A 48 2.95 -13.13 21.11
CA LYS A 48 2.57 -11.71 21.17
C LYS A 48 1.36 -11.58 22.08
N GLN A 49 1.52 -10.81 23.13
CA GLN A 49 0.46 -10.56 24.12
C GLN A 49 0.32 -9.07 24.43
N GLY A 50 -0.86 -8.65 24.85
CA GLY A 50 -1.18 -7.27 25.20
C GLY A 50 -2.47 -6.78 24.58
N SER A 51 -2.78 -5.49 24.75
CA SER A 51 -3.93 -4.82 24.12
C SER A 51 -3.59 -4.34 22.70
N ILE A 52 -4.64 -4.02 21.93
CA ILE A 52 -4.51 -3.48 20.57
C ILE A 52 -3.64 -2.20 20.63
N GLY A 53 -2.55 -2.20 19.84
CA GLY A 53 -1.59 -1.08 19.80
C GLY A 53 -0.39 -1.21 20.75
N GLU A 54 -0.43 -2.11 21.75
CA GLU A 54 0.65 -2.35 22.72
C GLU A 54 1.06 -3.81 22.82
N LEU A 55 1.14 -4.51 21.69
CA LEU A 55 1.55 -5.91 21.65
C LEU A 55 3.06 -6.06 21.90
N LYS A 56 3.41 -6.92 22.86
CA LYS A 56 4.80 -7.28 23.19
C LYS A 56 5.08 -8.73 22.82
N LEU A 57 6.26 -8.97 22.24
CA LEU A 57 6.75 -10.32 22.00
C LEU A 57 7.47 -10.81 23.27
N VAL A 58 7.01 -11.94 23.80
CA VAL A 58 7.53 -12.56 25.03
C VAL A 58 7.87 -14.02 24.72
N GLU A 59 8.95 -14.52 25.29
CA GLU A 59 9.31 -15.93 25.29
C GLU A 59 8.57 -16.63 26.44
N VAL A 60 8.01 -17.80 26.18
CA VAL A 60 7.22 -18.58 27.14
C VAL A 60 7.97 -19.85 27.46
N GLU A 61 8.12 -20.14 28.77
CA GLU A 61 8.58 -21.44 29.21
C GLU A 61 7.52 -22.49 28.88
N SER A 62 7.91 -23.55 28.20
CA SER A 62 7.06 -24.67 27.85
C SER A 62 7.66 -25.96 28.37
N GLU A 63 6.84 -26.79 29.01
CA GLU A 63 7.24 -28.14 29.41
C GLU A 63 7.47 -29.06 28.21
N GLN A 64 6.90 -28.71 27.05
CA GLN A 64 7.03 -29.45 25.81
C GLN A 64 8.27 -29.01 25.02
N ASN A 65 9.03 -29.97 24.58
CA ASN A 65 10.09 -29.75 23.59
C ASN A 65 9.46 -29.67 22.20
N TRP A 66 9.54 -28.51 21.56
CA TRP A 66 9.04 -28.25 20.22
C TRP A 66 10.11 -28.56 19.17
N ASP A 67 10.53 -29.82 19.10
CA ASP A 67 11.43 -30.29 18.03
C ASP A 67 10.66 -30.51 16.69
N THR A 68 11.41 -30.85 15.64
CA THR A 68 10.85 -31.05 14.30
C THR A 68 9.76 -32.11 14.28
N LEU A 69 9.95 -33.23 15.00
CA LEU A 69 9.00 -34.34 15.02
C LEU A 69 7.71 -33.97 15.76
N ARG A 70 7.82 -33.24 16.88
CA ARG A 70 6.65 -32.77 17.63
C ARG A 70 5.83 -31.78 16.82
N LEU A 71 6.50 -30.83 16.11
CA LEU A 71 5.79 -29.87 15.23
C LEU A 71 5.12 -30.57 14.04
N GLU A 72 5.72 -31.65 13.52
CA GLU A 72 5.12 -32.44 12.45
C GLU A 72 3.86 -33.15 12.94
N ALA A 73 3.95 -33.87 14.05
CA ALA A 73 2.79 -34.51 14.67
C ALA A 73 1.70 -33.50 15.04
N PHE A 74 2.06 -32.33 15.54
CA PHE A 74 1.10 -31.27 15.87
C PHE A 74 0.41 -30.70 14.63
N GLN A 75 1.12 -30.54 13.52
CA GLN A 75 0.51 -30.15 12.24
C GLN A 75 -0.48 -31.20 11.73
N GLU A 76 -0.12 -32.50 11.81
CA GLU A 76 -1.03 -33.60 11.44
C GLU A 76 -2.29 -33.59 12.31
N GLU A 77 -2.15 -33.43 13.61
CA GLU A 77 -3.27 -33.30 14.57
C GLU A 77 -4.21 -32.12 14.21
N LEU A 78 -3.66 -30.96 13.81
CA LEU A 78 -4.45 -29.82 13.36
C LEU A 78 -5.18 -30.07 12.04
N VAL A 79 -4.57 -30.78 11.11
CA VAL A 79 -5.22 -31.16 9.83
C VAL A 79 -6.34 -32.18 10.09
N GLU A 80 -6.14 -33.17 10.97
CA GLU A 80 -7.18 -34.13 11.37
C GLU A 80 -8.37 -33.42 11.99
N LEU A 81 -8.14 -32.42 12.86
CA LEU A 81 -9.24 -31.63 13.45
C LEU A 81 -10.07 -30.89 12.39
N VAL A 82 -9.43 -30.36 11.35
CA VAL A 82 -10.16 -29.73 10.23
C VAL A 82 -10.99 -30.76 9.48
N GLU A 83 -10.45 -31.98 9.24
CA GLU A 83 -11.14 -33.05 8.58
C GLU A 83 -12.38 -33.52 9.37
N GLU A 84 -12.25 -33.62 10.69
CA GLU A 84 -13.36 -33.99 11.60
C GLU A 84 -14.46 -32.92 11.64
N ASN A 85 -14.09 -31.66 11.43
CA ASN A 85 -14.97 -30.49 11.49
C ASN A 85 -15.35 -29.92 10.12
N ARG A 86 -15.23 -30.67 9.02
CA ARG A 86 -15.55 -30.25 7.65
C ARG A 86 -16.96 -29.69 7.44
N SER A 87 -17.90 -29.99 8.30
CA SER A 87 -19.28 -29.47 8.23
C SER A 87 -19.37 -28.01 8.70
N ARG A 88 -18.34 -27.49 9.33
CA ARG A 88 -18.28 -26.09 9.81
C ARG A 88 -17.72 -25.19 8.72
N SER A 89 -18.33 -24.02 8.56
CA SER A 89 -17.87 -22.98 7.61
C SER A 89 -16.54 -22.34 8.00
N ASP A 90 -16.18 -22.39 9.30
CA ASP A 90 -14.99 -21.81 9.90
C ASP A 90 -13.84 -22.82 10.12
N CYS A 91 -13.93 -24.04 9.56
CA CYS A 91 -12.91 -25.08 9.67
C CYS A 91 -12.54 -25.58 8.27
N PHE A 92 -11.40 -25.14 7.74
CA PHE A 92 -10.95 -25.54 6.39
C PHE A 92 -9.44 -25.32 6.18
N LEU A 93 -8.91 -26.00 5.18
CA LEU A 93 -7.55 -25.80 4.69
C LEU A 93 -7.57 -24.71 3.60
N GLU A 94 -7.06 -23.53 3.91
CA GLU A 94 -7.06 -22.37 3.01
C GLU A 94 -5.98 -22.46 1.94
N ILE A 95 -4.78 -22.87 2.36
CA ILE A 95 -3.63 -23.04 1.47
C ILE A 95 -3.00 -24.40 1.75
N ASP A 96 -2.83 -25.19 0.68
CA ASP A 96 -2.05 -26.42 0.71
C ASP A 96 -1.04 -26.40 -0.42
N ARG A 97 0.21 -26.16 -0.08
CA ARG A 97 1.33 -26.09 -1.03
C ARG A 97 2.56 -26.82 -0.49
N LYS A 98 3.41 -27.26 -1.39
CA LYS A 98 4.67 -27.90 -0.99
C LYS A 98 5.49 -26.95 -0.12
N GLY A 99 5.65 -27.29 1.15
CA GLY A 99 6.40 -26.52 2.14
C GLY A 99 5.59 -25.55 2.97
N CYS A 100 4.28 -25.38 2.70
CA CYS A 100 3.44 -24.46 3.47
C CYS A 100 1.96 -24.89 3.45
N GLN A 101 1.32 -24.84 4.62
CA GLN A 101 -0.11 -24.96 4.77
C GLN A 101 -0.66 -23.79 5.60
N VAL A 102 -1.85 -23.33 5.27
CA VAL A 102 -2.61 -22.36 6.08
C VAL A 102 -3.96 -22.97 6.41
N ILE A 103 -4.23 -23.10 7.69
CA ILE A 103 -5.40 -23.75 8.27
C ILE A 103 -6.25 -22.69 8.96
N GLN A 104 -7.55 -22.70 8.71
CA GLN A 104 -8.53 -21.98 9.50
C GLN A 104 -9.19 -23.00 10.43
N LEU A 105 -9.19 -22.74 11.74
CA LEU A 105 -9.77 -23.59 12.76
C LEU A 105 -10.56 -22.73 13.76
N GLY A 106 -11.85 -22.57 13.51
CA GLY A 106 -12.68 -21.58 14.22
C GLY A 106 -12.16 -20.15 13.95
N ASP A 107 -11.84 -19.40 15.00
CA ASP A 107 -11.25 -18.08 14.92
C ASP A 107 -9.72 -18.08 14.74
N LEU A 108 -9.08 -19.24 14.82
CA LEU A 108 -7.63 -19.36 14.72
C LEU A 108 -7.19 -19.53 13.27
N ARG A 109 -6.21 -18.68 12.85
CA ARG A 109 -5.45 -18.89 11.63
C ARG A 109 -4.10 -19.50 11.98
N ILE A 110 -3.79 -20.62 11.39
CA ILE A 110 -2.59 -21.40 11.65
C ILE A 110 -1.79 -21.52 10.36
N SER A 111 -0.56 -21.00 10.35
CA SER A 111 0.36 -21.10 9.23
C SER A 111 1.46 -22.08 9.59
N CYS A 112 1.59 -23.17 8.85
CA CYS A 112 2.62 -24.18 8.97
C CYS A 112 3.61 -24.04 7.81
N ALA A 113 4.90 -23.97 8.09
CA ALA A 113 5.94 -23.90 7.08
C ALA A 113 7.06 -24.90 7.40
N TRP A 114 7.66 -25.50 6.35
CA TRP A 114 8.73 -26.46 6.48
C TRP A 114 9.68 -26.46 5.27
N PRO A 115 10.88 -27.06 5.38
CA PRO A 115 11.84 -27.12 4.28
C PRO A 115 11.29 -27.79 3.00
N PRO A 116 11.63 -27.32 1.79
CA PRO A 116 12.67 -26.31 1.54
C PRO A 116 12.14 -24.87 1.52
N PHE A 117 10.85 -24.64 1.77
CA PHE A 117 10.26 -23.28 1.78
C PHE A 117 10.76 -22.47 2.98
N ALA A 118 10.78 -23.06 4.17
CA ALA A 118 11.38 -22.46 5.37
C ALA A 118 12.75 -23.13 5.68
N ASP A 119 13.58 -22.47 6.48
CA ASP A 119 14.87 -23.02 6.95
C ASP A 119 14.70 -24.16 7.98
N ALA A 120 13.62 -24.10 8.75
CA ALA A 120 13.21 -25.10 9.71
C ALA A 120 11.68 -25.18 9.74
N ARG A 121 11.13 -26.22 10.39
CA ARG A 121 9.68 -26.30 10.60
C ARG A 121 9.23 -25.24 11.60
N GLU A 122 8.18 -24.51 11.26
CA GLU A 122 7.55 -23.54 12.14
C GLU A 122 6.03 -23.57 12.02
N ILE A 123 5.35 -23.22 13.11
CA ILE A 123 3.91 -23.03 13.14
C ILE A 123 3.63 -21.70 13.78
N THR A 124 2.91 -20.84 13.09
CA THR A 124 2.44 -19.56 13.61
C THR A 124 0.93 -19.59 13.73
N ILE A 125 0.42 -19.33 14.95
CA ILE A 125 -1.01 -19.34 15.25
C ILE A 125 -1.43 -17.91 15.57
N VAL A 126 -2.41 -17.39 14.84
CA VAL A 126 -2.95 -16.04 15.03
C VAL A 126 -4.40 -16.15 15.50
N ARG A 127 -4.71 -15.49 16.63
CA ARG A 127 -6.06 -15.27 17.11
C ARG A 127 -6.45 -13.82 16.87
N PRO A 128 -7.59 -13.51 16.27
CA PRO A 128 -8.08 -12.15 16.15
C PRO A 128 -8.32 -11.52 17.54
N VAL A 129 -8.05 -10.22 17.64
CA VAL A 129 -8.00 -9.52 18.93
C VAL A 129 -9.37 -9.22 19.52
N ALA A 130 -10.37 -8.96 18.71
CA ALA A 130 -11.78 -8.73 19.12
C ALA A 130 -12.69 -8.58 17.90
N LYS A 131 -13.96 -8.93 18.04
CA LYS A 131 -15.05 -8.42 17.20
C LYS A 131 -15.55 -7.14 17.88
N LEU A 132 -15.46 -6.01 17.16
CA LEU A 132 -16.06 -4.75 17.56
C LEU A 132 -17.30 -4.51 16.70
N SER A 133 -18.38 -4.05 17.31
CA SER A 133 -19.54 -3.55 16.57
C SER A 133 -19.24 -2.18 16.00
N LEU A 134 -19.97 -1.76 14.95
CA LEU A 134 -19.76 -0.42 14.36
C LEU A 134 -20.08 0.70 15.35
N ASP A 135 -21.01 0.48 16.28
CA ASP A 135 -21.39 1.45 17.31
C ASP A 135 -20.23 1.77 18.28
N GLU A 136 -19.32 0.80 18.52
CA GLU A 136 -18.16 0.98 19.40
C GLU A 136 -17.09 1.91 18.80
N TYR A 137 -17.17 2.22 17.51
CA TYR A 137 -16.29 3.18 16.84
C TYR A 137 -16.77 4.64 16.99
N GLU A 138 -17.96 4.89 17.56
CA GLU A 138 -18.54 6.22 17.76
C GLU A 138 -18.48 7.11 16.51
N LEU A 139 -18.86 6.58 15.36
CA LEU A 139 -18.77 7.26 14.07
C LEU A 139 -19.74 8.43 13.96
N ASP A 140 -19.34 9.47 13.22
CA ASP A 140 -20.24 10.54 12.79
C ASP A 140 -21.39 9.96 11.94
N SER A 141 -22.64 10.33 12.23
CA SER A 141 -23.83 9.80 11.55
C SER A 141 -23.76 9.94 10.02
N ARG A 142 -23.18 11.03 9.54
CA ARG A 142 -22.98 11.27 8.09
C ARG A 142 -21.97 10.28 7.48
N LEU A 143 -21.02 9.80 8.27
CA LEU A 143 -20.09 8.75 7.80
C LEU A 143 -20.82 7.41 7.73
N ILE A 144 -21.66 7.09 8.70
CA ILE A 144 -22.50 5.88 8.69
C ILE A 144 -23.44 5.90 7.47
N GLU A 145 -24.11 7.02 7.20
CA GLU A 145 -24.94 7.18 6.00
C GLU A 145 -24.14 6.96 4.70
N ARG A 146 -22.92 7.47 4.64
CA ARG A 146 -22.04 7.25 3.47
C ARG A 146 -21.65 5.79 3.30
N LEU A 147 -21.35 5.09 4.39
CA LEU A 147 -20.99 3.67 4.35
C LEU A 147 -22.17 2.78 3.91
N ALA A 148 -23.38 3.19 4.20
CA ALA A 148 -24.61 2.51 3.79
C ALA A 148 -25.02 2.79 2.32
N ASP A 149 -24.38 3.75 1.65
CA ASP A 149 -24.66 4.07 0.25
C ASP A 149 -23.90 3.13 -0.70
N HIS A 150 -24.62 2.21 -1.34
CA HIS A 150 -24.05 1.23 -2.28
C HIS A 150 -23.45 1.84 -3.56
N HIS A 151 -23.64 3.13 -3.79
CA HIS A 151 -23.00 3.84 -4.90
C HIS A 151 -21.61 4.35 -4.59
N ARG A 152 -21.03 3.99 -3.42
CA ARG A 152 -19.75 4.50 -2.99
C ARG A 152 -18.63 3.46 -3.03
N GLY A 153 -17.43 3.96 -3.26
CA GLY A 153 -16.19 3.22 -3.09
C GLY A 153 -15.43 3.74 -1.87
N VAL A 154 -15.10 2.84 -0.97
CA VAL A 154 -14.46 3.17 0.31
C VAL A 154 -13.13 2.43 0.44
N PHE A 155 -12.05 3.11 0.85
CA PHE A 155 -10.83 2.46 1.31
C PHE A 155 -10.67 2.59 2.83
N ILE A 156 -10.40 1.48 3.49
CA ILE A 156 -9.84 1.46 4.83
C ILE A 156 -8.34 1.24 4.70
N CYS A 157 -7.53 2.16 5.21
CA CYS A 157 -6.09 2.10 5.11
C CYS A 157 -5.41 2.25 6.47
N GLY A 158 -4.18 1.80 6.59
CA GLY A 158 -3.36 1.86 7.79
C GLY A 158 -2.26 0.81 7.76
N ARG A 159 -1.38 0.84 8.76
CA ARG A 159 -0.27 -0.13 8.89
C ARG A 159 -0.78 -1.54 9.18
N PRO A 160 0.03 -2.58 8.98
CA PRO A 160 -0.29 -3.93 9.44
C PRO A 160 -0.59 -3.93 10.94
N GLY A 161 -1.68 -4.61 11.37
CA GLY A 161 -2.10 -4.67 12.76
C GLY A 161 -2.77 -3.40 13.31
N SER A 162 -3.13 -2.43 12.46
CA SER A 162 -3.80 -1.20 12.90
C SER A 162 -5.30 -1.32 13.19
N GLY A 163 -5.93 -2.49 12.92
CA GLY A 163 -7.36 -2.71 13.15
C GLY A 163 -8.24 -2.51 11.90
N LYS A 164 -7.66 -2.44 10.69
CA LYS A 164 -8.40 -2.27 9.42
C LYS A 164 -9.43 -3.37 9.18
N THR A 165 -8.98 -4.62 9.28
CA THR A 165 -9.81 -5.81 9.07
C THR A 165 -10.95 -5.86 10.09
N THR A 166 -10.68 -5.49 11.35
CA THR A 166 -11.71 -5.39 12.40
C THR A 166 -12.79 -4.36 12.06
N LEU A 167 -12.39 -3.17 11.55
CA LEU A 167 -13.33 -2.15 11.11
C LEU A 167 -14.10 -2.62 9.87
N ALA A 168 -13.44 -3.28 8.91
CA ALA A 168 -14.10 -3.83 7.73
C ALA A 168 -15.16 -4.88 8.09
N GLN A 169 -14.87 -5.75 9.07
CA GLN A 169 -15.83 -6.71 9.64
C GLN A 169 -17.04 -6.00 10.27
N ALA A 170 -16.79 -5.01 11.13
CA ALA A 170 -17.86 -4.25 11.78
C ALA A 170 -18.79 -3.59 10.76
N ILE A 171 -18.23 -3.01 9.69
CA ILE A 171 -19.01 -2.42 8.59
C ILE A 171 -19.78 -3.50 7.83
N ALA A 172 -19.16 -4.64 7.51
CA ALA A 172 -19.83 -5.72 6.79
C ALA A 172 -21.02 -6.29 7.58
N GLU A 173 -20.86 -6.50 8.89
CA GLU A 173 -21.94 -6.95 9.76
C GLU A 173 -23.07 -5.91 9.89
N TYR A 174 -22.73 -4.63 10.02
CA TYR A 174 -23.71 -3.54 10.02
C TYR A 174 -24.50 -3.47 8.71
N LEU A 175 -23.85 -3.56 7.56
CA LEU A 175 -24.52 -3.56 6.25
C LEU A 175 -25.49 -4.74 6.08
N ASP A 176 -25.10 -5.90 6.59
CA ASP A 176 -25.92 -7.10 6.50
C ASP A 176 -27.06 -7.11 7.53
N THR A 177 -26.80 -6.71 8.80
CA THR A 177 -27.81 -6.80 9.88
C THR A 177 -28.75 -5.60 9.95
N ASP A 178 -28.20 -4.39 9.92
CA ASP A 178 -28.93 -3.16 10.19
C ASP A 178 -29.51 -2.56 8.91
N ILE A 179 -28.76 -2.62 7.81
CA ILE A 179 -29.21 -2.15 6.49
C ILE A 179 -29.98 -3.23 5.75
N GLY A 180 -29.71 -4.52 6.02
CA GLY A 180 -30.36 -5.65 5.34
C GLY A 180 -29.86 -5.84 3.90
N ALA A 181 -28.63 -5.40 3.62
CA ALA A 181 -28.02 -5.50 2.31
C ALA A 181 -27.37 -6.88 2.07
N MET A 182 -27.32 -7.29 0.81
CA MET A 182 -26.58 -8.51 0.43
C MET A 182 -25.09 -8.20 0.36
N VAL A 183 -24.34 -8.65 1.36
CA VAL A 183 -22.89 -8.48 1.46
C VAL A 183 -22.16 -9.74 1.03
N LYS A 184 -21.09 -9.60 0.28
CA LYS A 184 -20.13 -10.65 -0.07
C LYS A 184 -18.73 -10.16 0.20
N THR A 185 -17.75 -11.08 0.28
CA THR A 185 -16.34 -10.70 0.40
C THR A 185 -15.50 -11.27 -0.72
N MET A 186 -14.37 -10.66 -0.96
CA MET A 186 -13.26 -11.15 -1.78
C MET A 186 -11.99 -11.05 -0.93
N GLU A 187 -11.38 -12.17 -0.61
CA GLU A 187 -10.30 -12.25 0.37
C GLU A 187 -9.16 -13.16 -0.12
N ALA A 188 -7.94 -12.79 0.19
CA ALA A 188 -6.76 -13.58 -0.15
C ALA A 188 -5.66 -13.48 0.94
N PRO A 189 -5.69 -14.31 2.00
CA PRO A 189 -6.61 -15.41 2.34
C PRO A 189 -7.89 -14.92 3.03
N ARG A 190 -8.90 -15.80 3.18
CA ARG A 190 -10.11 -15.49 3.94
C ARG A 190 -9.79 -15.40 5.42
N ASP A 191 -9.95 -14.22 6.02
CA ASP A 191 -9.70 -13.99 7.45
C ASP A 191 -10.71 -13.08 8.15
N LEU A 192 -11.68 -12.58 7.42
CA LEU A 192 -12.81 -11.89 8.00
C LEU A 192 -13.68 -12.90 8.80
N GLN A 193 -14.01 -12.52 10.02
CA GLN A 193 -14.91 -13.34 10.87
C GLN A 193 -16.31 -12.78 10.82
N LEU A 194 -17.08 -13.24 9.85
CA LEU A 194 -18.41 -12.76 9.53
C LEU A 194 -19.47 -13.82 9.87
N ALA A 195 -20.73 -13.38 9.92
CA ALA A 195 -21.86 -14.28 10.08
C ALA A 195 -21.97 -15.23 8.87
N ASP A 196 -22.37 -16.50 9.11
CA ASP A 196 -22.47 -17.58 8.09
C ASP A 196 -23.29 -17.21 6.86
N ARG A 197 -24.19 -16.25 6.98
CA ARG A 197 -25.03 -15.78 5.86
C ARG A 197 -24.26 -14.88 4.87
N ILE A 198 -23.10 -14.34 5.25
CA ILE A 198 -22.22 -13.58 4.38
C ILE A 198 -21.26 -14.57 3.69
N THR A 199 -21.41 -14.74 2.38
CA THR A 199 -20.51 -15.63 1.63
C THR A 199 -19.14 -14.98 1.44
N GLN A 200 -18.09 -15.67 1.86
CA GLN A 200 -16.70 -15.25 1.72
C GLN A 200 -16.05 -16.01 0.55
N TYR A 201 -15.59 -15.24 -0.47
CA TYR A 201 -14.96 -15.81 -1.65
C TYR A 201 -13.43 -15.70 -1.55
N ALA A 202 -12.77 -16.84 -1.69
CA ALA A 202 -11.33 -16.92 -1.95
C ALA A 202 -11.04 -16.69 -3.45
N PRO A 203 -9.76 -16.52 -3.85
CA PRO A 203 -9.40 -16.46 -5.25
C PRO A 203 -9.76 -17.72 -6.01
N LEU A 204 -10.70 -17.63 -6.96
CA LEU A 204 -11.12 -18.77 -7.78
C LEU A 204 -9.94 -19.22 -8.66
N GLU A 205 -9.52 -20.47 -8.51
CA GLU A 205 -8.32 -21.03 -9.15
C GLU A 205 -7.03 -20.19 -8.86
N GLY A 206 -7.00 -19.51 -7.72
CA GLY A 206 -5.88 -18.66 -7.31
C GLY A 206 -5.87 -17.26 -7.95
N ASP A 207 -6.97 -16.85 -8.59
CA ASP A 207 -7.11 -15.59 -9.31
C ASP A 207 -8.34 -14.80 -8.81
N LEU A 208 -8.11 -13.59 -8.30
CA LEU A 208 -9.17 -12.69 -7.84
C LEU A 208 -10.00 -12.10 -8.99
N GLU A 209 -9.45 -12.02 -10.19
CA GLU A 209 -10.18 -11.56 -11.37
C GLU A 209 -11.32 -12.52 -11.71
N LYS A 210 -11.05 -13.84 -11.68
CA LYS A 210 -12.09 -14.86 -11.84
C LYS A 210 -13.13 -14.81 -10.73
N THR A 211 -12.73 -14.45 -9.51
CA THR A 211 -13.67 -14.24 -8.42
C THR A 211 -14.58 -13.04 -8.69
N ALA A 212 -14.03 -11.95 -9.23
CA ALA A 212 -14.82 -10.78 -9.62
C ALA A 212 -15.86 -11.10 -10.71
N GLU A 213 -15.54 -11.98 -11.66
CA GLU A 213 -16.52 -12.46 -12.65
C GLU A 213 -17.74 -13.10 -11.97
N ILE A 214 -17.53 -13.87 -10.92
CA ILE A 214 -18.62 -14.46 -10.14
C ILE A 214 -19.40 -13.38 -9.38
N ILE A 215 -18.72 -12.39 -8.81
CA ILE A 215 -19.36 -11.25 -8.14
C ILE A 215 -20.34 -10.54 -9.09
N PHE A 216 -19.95 -10.30 -10.35
CA PHE A 216 -20.84 -9.69 -11.35
C PHE A 216 -22.11 -10.50 -11.62
N LEU A 217 -22.01 -11.83 -11.54
CA LEU A 217 -23.16 -12.73 -11.75
C LEU A 217 -24.08 -12.78 -10.52
N VAL A 218 -23.50 -12.74 -9.32
CA VAL A 218 -24.25 -12.82 -8.05
C VAL A 218 -24.94 -11.51 -7.70
N ARG A 219 -24.41 -10.36 -8.18
CA ARG A 219 -24.95 -9.01 -8.00
C ARG A 219 -25.24 -8.65 -6.53
N PRO A 220 -24.23 -8.67 -5.66
CA PRO A 220 -24.42 -8.22 -4.28
C PRO A 220 -24.62 -6.70 -4.23
N ASP A 221 -25.20 -6.19 -3.15
CA ASP A 221 -25.29 -4.75 -2.90
C ASP A 221 -23.92 -4.21 -2.51
N PHE A 222 -23.16 -4.97 -1.69
CA PHE A 222 -21.83 -4.60 -1.23
C PHE A 222 -20.84 -5.74 -1.34
N VAL A 223 -19.58 -5.37 -1.62
CA VAL A 223 -18.43 -6.27 -1.54
C VAL A 223 -17.37 -5.69 -0.63
N ILE A 224 -16.88 -6.51 0.29
CA ILE A 224 -15.68 -6.21 1.08
C ILE A 224 -14.50 -6.88 0.38
N PHE A 225 -13.58 -6.08 -0.15
CA PHE A 225 -12.36 -6.58 -0.78
C PHE A 225 -11.20 -6.43 0.21
N ASP A 226 -10.94 -7.48 0.96
CA ASP A 226 -9.83 -7.45 1.92
C ASP A 226 -8.49 -7.64 1.22
N GLU A 227 -7.53 -6.81 1.61
CA GLU A 227 -6.16 -6.82 1.14
C GLU A 227 -5.92 -6.44 -0.34
N VAL A 228 -6.39 -5.27 -0.76
CA VAL A 228 -6.01 -4.64 -2.04
C VAL A 228 -4.53 -4.23 -1.99
N ARG A 229 -3.63 -5.01 -2.61
CA ARG A 229 -2.17 -4.86 -2.49
C ARG A 229 -1.48 -4.59 -3.82
N ARG A 230 -1.79 -5.38 -4.85
CA ARG A 230 -1.11 -5.39 -6.14
C ARG A 230 -1.78 -4.42 -7.11
N ALA A 231 -1.06 -4.01 -8.15
CA ALA A 231 -1.63 -3.17 -9.21
C ALA A 231 -2.94 -3.73 -9.78
N ARG A 232 -2.97 -5.05 -10.02
CA ARG A 232 -4.14 -5.77 -10.52
C ARG A 232 -5.33 -5.72 -9.57
N ASP A 233 -5.10 -5.76 -8.25
CA ASP A 233 -6.17 -5.69 -7.26
C ASP A 233 -6.90 -4.33 -7.30
N PHE A 234 -6.14 -3.22 -7.56
CA PHE A 234 -6.74 -1.90 -7.73
C PHE A 234 -7.55 -1.79 -9.04
N GLU A 235 -7.13 -2.47 -10.11
CA GLU A 235 -7.88 -2.55 -11.36
C GLU A 235 -9.18 -3.33 -11.14
N ILE A 236 -9.12 -4.49 -10.49
CA ILE A 236 -10.31 -5.29 -10.12
C ILE A 236 -11.25 -4.49 -9.22
N PHE A 237 -10.71 -3.75 -8.23
CA PHE A 237 -11.49 -2.86 -7.38
C PHE A 237 -12.25 -1.83 -8.22
N ALA A 238 -11.59 -1.20 -9.19
CA ALA A 238 -12.22 -0.23 -10.07
C ALA A 238 -13.32 -0.87 -10.94
N ASP A 239 -13.05 -2.04 -11.53
CA ASP A 239 -14.01 -2.74 -12.40
C ASP A 239 -15.28 -3.14 -11.63
N VAL A 240 -15.15 -3.72 -10.44
CA VAL A 240 -16.28 -4.10 -9.59
C VAL A 240 -17.08 -2.86 -9.17
N ARG A 241 -16.38 -1.78 -8.81
CA ARG A 241 -17.05 -0.54 -8.42
C ARG A 241 -17.80 0.12 -9.60
N LEU A 242 -17.20 0.18 -10.77
CA LEU A 242 -17.80 0.75 -11.98
C LEU A 242 -18.97 -0.09 -12.50
N ALA A 243 -19.05 -1.38 -12.15
CA ALA A 243 -20.22 -2.21 -12.41
C ALA A 243 -21.43 -1.87 -11.51
N GLY A 244 -21.28 -0.94 -10.55
CA GLY A 244 -22.38 -0.43 -9.71
C GLY A 244 -22.48 -1.08 -8.32
N VAL A 245 -21.54 -1.95 -7.93
CA VAL A 245 -21.51 -2.58 -6.61
C VAL A 245 -20.91 -1.63 -5.58
N GLY A 246 -21.50 -1.50 -4.40
CA GLY A 246 -20.90 -0.81 -3.26
C GLY A 246 -19.63 -1.55 -2.84
N LEU A 247 -18.48 -0.86 -2.77
CA LEU A 247 -17.21 -1.53 -2.62
C LEU A 247 -16.37 -0.92 -1.50
N LEU A 248 -15.99 -1.76 -0.54
CA LEU A 248 -15.09 -1.41 0.54
C LEU A 248 -13.80 -2.22 0.40
N GLY A 249 -12.69 -1.52 0.16
CA GLY A 249 -11.37 -2.14 0.04
C GLY A 249 -10.51 -1.88 1.27
N VAL A 250 -9.75 -2.89 1.69
CA VAL A 250 -8.75 -2.75 2.74
C VAL A 250 -7.37 -2.73 2.11
N THR A 251 -6.59 -1.69 2.39
CA THR A 251 -5.24 -1.54 1.83
C THR A 251 -4.22 -1.12 2.88
N HIS A 252 -2.97 -1.49 2.65
CA HIS A 252 -1.88 -1.05 3.51
C HIS A 252 -1.34 0.29 3.00
N ALA A 253 -1.44 1.34 3.82
CA ALA A 253 -0.85 2.65 3.57
C ALA A 253 -0.55 3.34 4.91
N ASN A 254 0.47 4.19 4.94
CA ASN A 254 0.83 4.92 6.16
C ASN A 254 -0.02 6.17 6.37
N SER A 255 -0.78 6.59 5.37
CA SER A 255 -1.71 7.73 5.43
C SER A 255 -2.85 7.54 4.43
N ALA A 256 -3.95 8.28 4.64
CA ALA A 256 -5.06 8.30 3.70
C ALA A 256 -4.65 8.80 2.31
N LEU A 257 -3.76 9.80 2.24
CA LEU A 257 -3.25 10.33 0.98
C LEU A 257 -2.42 9.28 0.20
N GLU A 258 -1.59 8.49 0.89
CA GLU A 258 -0.84 7.39 0.26
C GLU A 258 -1.78 6.34 -0.36
N ALA A 259 -2.90 6.02 0.31
CA ALA A 259 -3.89 5.09 -0.23
C ALA A 259 -4.50 5.60 -1.55
N ILE A 260 -4.78 6.91 -1.64
CA ILE A 260 -5.26 7.54 -2.87
C ILE A 260 -4.20 7.44 -3.97
N GLN A 261 -2.93 7.75 -3.66
CA GLN A 261 -1.83 7.71 -4.61
C GLN A 261 -1.58 6.31 -5.19
N ARG A 262 -1.89 5.25 -4.46
CA ARG A 262 -1.80 3.87 -4.96
C ARG A 262 -2.83 3.57 -6.06
N LEU A 263 -4.01 4.18 -6.00
CA LEU A 263 -5.05 4.06 -7.02
C LEU A 263 -4.71 4.90 -8.27
N ILE A 264 -4.08 6.06 -8.04
CA ILE A 264 -3.65 6.96 -9.11
C ILE A 264 -2.66 6.25 -10.04
N GLY A 265 -2.88 6.38 -11.35
CA GLY A 265 -2.09 5.67 -12.36
C GLY A 265 -2.55 4.24 -12.66
N LYS A 266 -3.57 3.74 -11.93
CA LYS A 266 -4.29 2.49 -12.24
C LYS A 266 -5.68 2.77 -12.79
N VAL A 267 -6.22 3.93 -12.46
CA VAL A 267 -7.53 4.41 -12.92
C VAL A 267 -7.35 5.80 -13.52
N GLU A 268 -8.04 6.07 -14.61
CA GLU A 268 -8.06 7.41 -15.21
C GLU A 268 -8.54 8.46 -14.21
N LEU A 269 -7.91 9.64 -14.20
CA LEU A 269 -8.22 10.70 -13.24
C LEU A 269 -9.71 11.05 -13.19
N GLY A 270 -10.38 11.06 -14.35
CA GLY A 270 -11.81 11.33 -14.45
C GLY A 270 -12.72 10.31 -13.79
N LEU A 271 -12.22 9.10 -13.56
CA LEU A 271 -12.95 7.99 -12.94
C LEU A 271 -12.62 7.82 -11.46
N VAL A 272 -11.51 8.39 -10.98
CA VAL A 272 -11.02 8.16 -9.60
C VAL A 272 -12.12 8.43 -8.57
N SER A 273 -12.84 9.55 -8.66
CA SER A 273 -13.91 9.89 -7.70
C SER A 273 -15.18 9.05 -7.83
N GLN A 274 -15.34 8.29 -8.94
CA GLN A 274 -16.41 7.32 -9.12
C GLN A 274 -16.05 5.96 -8.55
N VAL A 275 -14.76 5.64 -8.57
CA VAL A 275 -14.20 4.38 -8.04
C VAL A 275 -13.98 4.47 -6.53
N LEU A 276 -13.44 5.60 -6.06
CA LEU A 276 -13.09 5.83 -4.66
C LEU A 276 -13.53 7.22 -4.25
N ASP A 277 -14.44 7.33 -3.31
CA ASP A 277 -14.91 8.62 -2.81
C ASP A 277 -14.65 8.85 -1.32
N THR A 278 -14.36 7.80 -0.57
CA THR A 278 -14.13 7.88 0.88
C THR A 278 -12.93 7.07 1.31
N ILE A 279 -12.04 7.66 2.09
CA ILE A 279 -10.87 6.98 2.61
C ILE A 279 -10.84 7.12 4.12
N ILE A 280 -10.74 6.00 4.83
CA ILE A 280 -10.69 5.93 6.30
C ILE A 280 -9.30 5.44 6.71
N HIS A 281 -8.55 6.28 7.40
CA HIS A 281 -7.25 5.91 7.95
C HIS A 281 -7.40 5.44 9.39
N VAL A 282 -6.93 4.20 9.64
CA VAL A 282 -7.02 3.54 10.95
C VAL A 282 -5.62 3.35 11.54
N GLU A 283 -5.44 3.74 12.80
CA GLU A 283 -4.23 3.51 13.57
C GLU A 283 -4.60 3.11 15.00
N SER A 284 -3.95 2.06 15.52
CA SER A 284 -4.19 1.54 16.87
C SER A 284 -5.66 1.24 17.19
N GLY A 285 -6.40 0.69 16.23
CA GLY A 285 -7.82 0.35 16.37
C GLY A 285 -8.78 1.52 16.29
N GLN A 286 -8.31 2.74 16.04
CA GLN A 286 -9.14 3.95 15.98
C GLN A 286 -9.06 4.64 14.62
N ILE A 287 -10.14 5.28 14.23
CA ILE A 287 -10.18 6.11 13.02
C ILE A 287 -9.48 7.44 13.33
N GLN A 288 -8.36 7.69 12.63
CA GLN A 288 -7.56 8.90 12.80
C GLN A 288 -7.97 10.00 11.82
N GLN A 289 -8.33 9.62 10.61
CA GLN A 289 -8.65 10.56 9.54
C GLN A 289 -9.65 9.94 8.58
N VAL A 290 -10.58 10.77 8.10
CA VAL A 290 -11.46 10.43 6.98
C VAL A 290 -11.31 11.49 5.92
N LEU A 291 -11.07 11.07 4.68
CA LEU A 291 -11.00 11.95 3.51
C LEU A 291 -12.11 11.61 2.53
N GLU A 292 -12.61 12.63 1.86
CA GLU A 292 -13.57 12.53 0.77
C GLU A 292 -12.94 13.05 -0.52
N LEU A 293 -13.19 12.37 -1.64
CA LEU A 293 -12.76 12.80 -2.97
C LEU A 293 -13.94 13.41 -3.72
N ARG A 294 -13.76 14.62 -4.24
CA ARG A 294 -14.76 15.32 -5.04
C ARG A 294 -14.17 15.77 -6.36
N MET A 295 -14.79 15.41 -7.47
CA MET A 295 -14.36 15.93 -8.76
C MET A 295 -15.04 17.27 -9.05
N THR A 296 -14.25 18.24 -9.47
CA THR A 296 -14.72 19.56 -9.92
C THR A 296 -13.97 19.96 -11.19
N VAL A 297 -14.52 20.91 -11.93
CA VAL A 297 -13.85 21.49 -13.11
C VAL A 297 -13.53 22.95 -12.79
N LYS A 298 -12.27 23.23 -12.56
CA LYS A 298 -11.78 24.58 -12.20
C LYS A 298 -10.30 24.74 -12.56
N PRO A 299 -9.76 25.95 -12.62
CA PRO A 299 -8.32 26.14 -12.61
C PRO A 299 -7.72 25.58 -11.30
N PRO A 300 -6.66 24.75 -11.36
CA PRO A 300 -6.01 24.26 -10.15
C PRO A 300 -5.45 25.38 -9.29
N THR A 301 -5.45 25.23 -7.98
CA THR A 301 -4.95 26.24 -7.05
C THR A 301 -3.49 26.55 -7.33
N GLY A 302 -3.20 27.82 -7.64
CA GLY A 302 -1.84 28.32 -7.91
C GLY A 302 -1.44 28.31 -9.37
N MET A 303 -2.31 27.90 -10.28
CA MET A 303 -2.13 28.16 -11.71
C MET A 303 -2.81 29.46 -12.10
N GLN A 304 -2.15 30.27 -12.94
CA GLN A 304 -2.73 31.48 -13.51
C GLN A 304 -3.39 31.26 -14.88
N GLU A 305 -3.45 30.02 -15.32
CA GLU A 305 -4.10 29.67 -16.58
C GLU A 305 -5.63 29.81 -16.46
N GLU A 306 -6.21 30.47 -17.44
CA GLU A 306 -7.68 30.61 -17.56
C GLU A 306 -8.41 29.29 -17.91
N LEU A 307 -7.64 28.21 -18.19
CA LEU A 307 -8.19 26.92 -18.60
C LEU A 307 -8.59 26.08 -17.39
N ALA A 308 -9.89 25.94 -17.20
CA ALA A 308 -10.45 25.00 -16.26
C ALA A 308 -10.19 23.55 -16.73
N ARG A 309 -9.79 22.68 -15.80
CA ARG A 309 -9.55 21.24 -16.02
C ARG A 309 -10.19 20.41 -14.92
N PRO A 310 -10.40 19.11 -15.13
CA PRO A 310 -10.83 18.22 -14.05
C PRO A 310 -9.81 18.23 -12.92
N VAL A 311 -10.27 18.52 -11.70
CA VAL A 311 -9.49 18.53 -10.45
C VAL A 311 -10.24 17.66 -9.44
N ILE A 312 -9.52 16.76 -8.79
CA ILE A 312 -10.05 16.03 -7.64
C ILE A 312 -9.60 16.77 -6.38
N GLU A 313 -10.59 17.24 -5.63
CA GLU A 313 -10.39 17.83 -4.32
C GLU A 313 -10.35 16.73 -3.26
N VAL A 314 -9.33 16.73 -2.43
CA VAL A 314 -9.23 15.90 -1.24
C VAL A 314 -9.72 16.71 -0.06
N VAL A 315 -10.85 16.32 0.47
CA VAL A 315 -11.60 17.05 1.48
C VAL A 315 -11.56 16.30 2.80
N GLU A 316 -11.21 16.96 3.88
CA GLU A 316 -11.24 16.40 5.22
C GLU A 316 -12.69 16.29 5.71
N PHE A 317 -13.07 15.10 6.14
CA PHE A 317 -14.39 14.84 6.70
C PHE A 317 -14.32 14.84 8.24
N PRO A 318 -15.30 15.42 8.98
CA PRO A 318 -16.50 16.07 8.51
C PRO A 318 -16.37 17.60 8.28
N SER A 319 -15.16 18.15 8.43
CA SER A 319 -14.93 19.61 8.40
C SER A 319 -15.26 20.26 7.04
N GLY A 320 -15.18 19.49 5.96
CA GLY A 320 -15.38 19.99 4.59
C GLY A 320 -14.18 20.80 4.06
N LYS A 321 -13.04 20.78 4.75
CA LYS A 321 -11.85 21.53 4.40
C LYS A 321 -11.08 20.84 3.30
N ILE A 322 -10.80 21.55 2.20
CA ILE A 322 -9.95 21.04 1.13
C ILE A 322 -8.50 21.06 1.59
N THR A 323 -7.86 19.89 1.61
CA THR A 323 -6.45 19.73 2.02
C THR A 323 -5.51 19.64 0.86
N HIS A 324 -5.90 18.94 -0.21
CA HIS A 324 -5.10 18.74 -1.42
C HIS A 324 -5.96 18.83 -2.67
N GLU A 325 -5.31 19.09 -3.78
CA GLU A 325 -5.87 18.99 -5.13
C GLU A 325 -5.05 18.03 -5.97
N MET A 326 -5.74 17.23 -6.80
CA MET A 326 -5.10 16.33 -7.75
C MET A 326 -5.59 16.65 -9.15
N PHE A 327 -4.66 16.78 -10.10
CA PHE A 327 -4.97 17.09 -11.50
C PHE A 327 -3.89 16.55 -12.43
N ALA A 328 -4.25 16.37 -13.70
CA ALA A 328 -3.29 15.95 -14.72
C ALA A 328 -2.35 17.13 -15.08
N PHE A 329 -1.05 16.83 -15.09
CA PHE A 329 0.01 17.73 -15.53
C PHE A 329 0.93 16.98 -16.49
N GLY A 330 0.78 17.23 -17.79
CA GLY A 330 1.40 16.39 -18.79
C GLY A 330 0.92 14.94 -18.72
N SER A 331 1.85 14.00 -18.67
CA SER A 331 1.58 12.56 -18.51
C SER A 331 1.40 12.11 -17.05
N GLU A 332 1.60 13.01 -16.08
CA GLU A 332 1.60 12.68 -14.65
C GLU A 332 0.41 13.31 -13.93
N ILE A 333 0.10 12.77 -12.76
CA ILE A 333 -0.91 13.32 -11.87
C ILE A 333 -0.22 14.05 -10.73
N ALA A 334 -0.43 15.35 -10.65
CA ALA A 334 0.02 16.20 -9.57
C ALA A 334 -0.87 16.07 -8.34
N VAL A 335 -0.28 15.92 -7.16
CA VAL A 335 -0.96 15.99 -5.87
C VAL A 335 -0.39 17.20 -5.11
N VAL A 336 -1.22 18.21 -4.91
CA VAL A 336 -0.79 19.53 -4.44
C VAL A 336 -1.52 19.92 -3.16
N PRO A 337 -0.83 20.27 -2.06
CA PRO A 337 -1.49 20.78 -0.86
C PRO A 337 -2.09 22.18 -1.12
N VAL A 338 -3.31 22.39 -0.63
CA VAL A 338 -4.03 23.67 -0.77
C VAL A 338 -3.64 24.66 0.33
N GLU A 339 -3.11 24.19 1.48
CA GLU A 339 -2.79 25.04 2.63
C GLU A 339 -1.34 25.53 2.70
N GLY A 340 -1.20 26.74 3.23
CA GLY A 340 0.02 27.24 3.86
C GLY A 340 1.14 27.67 2.92
N ARG A 341 0.90 28.60 1.98
CA ARG A 341 2.01 29.30 1.33
C ARG A 341 2.80 30.09 2.38
N LYS A 342 3.95 29.60 2.79
CA LYS A 342 4.97 30.47 3.39
C LYS A 342 5.38 31.47 2.32
N ALA A 343 5.35 32.76 2.66
CA ALA A 343 5.84 33.80 1.77
C ALA A 343 7.29 33.45 1.33
N GLY A 344 7.48 33.27 0.00
CA GLY A 344 8.78 32.86 -0.56
C GLY A 344 8.91 31.38 -0.97
N ALA A 345 7.96 30.50 -0.67
CA ALA A 345 7.96 29.14 -1.18
C ALA A 345 7.54 29.10 -2.67
N LEU A 346 8.24 28.30 -3.47
CA LEU A 346 7.84 28.01 -4.85
C LEU A 346 6.39 27.49 -4.85
N SER A 347 5.59 27.92 -5.83
CA SER A 347 4.24 27.34 -5.98
C SER A 347 4.36 25.84 -6.20
N PRO A 348 3.38 25.02 -5.73
CA PRO A 348 3.40 23.58 -5.96
C PRO A 348 3.60 23.21 -7.42
N MET A 349 3.06 24.02 -8.33
CA MET A 349 3.26 23.89 -9.77
C MET A 349 4.72 24.06 -10.18
N LYS A 350 5.40 25.06 -9.62
CA LYS A 350 6.83 25.27 -9.90
C LYS A 350 7.71 24.17 -9.30
N MET A 351 7.29 23.59 -8.18
CA MET A 351 7.97 22.41 -7.60
C MET A 351 7.85 21.21 -8.54
N LEU A 352 6.64 20.92 -9.02
CA LEU A 352 6.39 19.83 -9.94
C LEU A 352 7.12 20.02 -11.27
N ALA A 353 7.02 21.22 -11.88
CA ALA A 353 7.73 21.55 -13.11
C ALA A 353 9.25 21.42 -12.93
N ARG A 354 9.79 21.79 -11.76
CA ARG A 354 11.19 21.59 -11.43
C ARG A 354 11.57 20.13 -11.40
N ASP A 355 10.76 19.30 -10.73
CA ASP A 355 11.05 17.88 -10.56
C ASP A 355 10.92 17.13 -11.90
N GLN A 356 9.94 17.48 -12.73
CA GLN A 356 9.81 16.95 -14.11
C GLN A 356 10.98 17.35 -14.99
N LEU A 357 11.35 18.64 -15.02
CA LEU A 357 12.53 19.13 -15.77
C LEU A 357 13.78 18.37 -15.35
N THR A 358 13.99 18.23 -14.07
CA THR A 358 15.16 17.51 -13.52
C THR A 358 15.16 16.06 -13.99
N HIS A 359 14.00 15.41 -13.98
CA HIS A 359 13.85 14.02 -14.41
C HIS A 359 14.08 13.83 -15.91
N ILE A 360 13.49 14.68 -16.76
CA ILE A 360 13.65 14.65 -18.21
C ILE A 360 15.13 14.87 -18.58
N ILE A 361 15.79 15.88 -17.99
CA ILE A 361 17.20 16.16 -18.22
C ILE A 361 18.08 14.99 -17.78
N GLN A 362 17.75 14.36 -16.66
CA GLN A 362 18.49 13.20 -16.17
C GLN A 362 18.33 12.00 -17.10
N GLN A 363 17.16 11.79 -17.67
CA GLN A 363 16.91 10.73 -18.68
C GLN A 363 17.66 10.98 -19.99
N TRP A 364 17.68 12.23 -20.49
CA TRP A 364 18.27 12.56 -21.77
C TRP A 364 19.80 12.65 -21.74
N VAL A 365 20.34 13.21 -20.67
CA VAL A 365 21.76 13.56 -20.60
C VAL A 365 22.51 12.76 -19.54
N GLY A 366 21.79 12.09 -18.64
CA GLY A 366 22.37 11.29 -17.57
C GLY A 366 23.07 12.11 -16.47
N VAL A 367 22.78 13.41 -16.41
CA VAL A 367 23.46 14.36 -15.52
C VAL A 367 22.46 15.03 -14.60
N GLN A 368 22.82 15.18 -13.33
CA GLN A 368 22.04 15.97 -12.39
C GLN A 368 22.16 17.45 -12.71
N CYS A 369 21.04 18.15 -12.79
CA CYS A 369 20.94 19.58 -12.96
C CYS A 369 20.18 20.22 -11.80
N GLN A 370 20.28 21.54 -11.66
CA GLN A 370 19.40 22.30 -10.77
C GLN A 370 18.58 23.29 -11.57
N VAL A 371 17.30 23.45 -11.17
CA VAL A 371 16.36 24.32 -11.86
C VAL A 371 15.92 25.46 -10.94
N GLN A 372 16.05 26.69 -11.39
CA GLN A 372 15.56 27.87 -10.72
C GLN A 372 14.54 28.62 -11.59
N PHE A 373 13.34 28.84 -11.06
CA PHE A 373 12.34 29.69 -11.72
C PHE A 373 12.62 31.17 -11.52
N LYS A 374 12.76 31.92 -12.62
CA LYS A 374 12.94 33.41 -12.66
C LYS A 374 11.62 34.11 -13.05
N GLY A 375 10.49 33.65 -12.56
CA GLY A 375 9.17 34.18 -12.91
C GLY A 375 8.15 33.07 -13.09
N GLU A 376 7.06 33.34 -13.79
CA GLU A 376 5.97 32.36 -13.99
C GLU A 376 6.19 31.56 -15.28
N SER A 377 6.84 32.14 -16.29
CA SER A 377 7.04 31.54 -17.60
C SER A 377 8.50 31.33 -17.96
N SER A 378 9.45 31.49 -17.02
CA SER A 378 10.87 31.33 -17.30
C SER A 378 11.62 30.61 -16.19
N ALA A 379 12.53 29.72 -16.57
CA ALA A 379 13.39 28.97 -15.66
C ALA A 379 14.84 28.94 -16.16
N THR A 380 15.79 28.92 -15.24
CA THR A 380 17.21 28.70 -15.52
C THR A 380 17.61 27.32 -15.06
N ILE A 381 18.22 26.55 -15.94
CA ILE A 381 18.77 25.21 -15.68
C ILE A 381 20.27 25.37 -15.48
N TYR A 382 20.76 25.00 -14.31
CA TYR A 382 22.18 24.95 -14.01
C TYR A 382 22.70 23.53 -14.23
N ALA A 383 23.75 23.40 -15.06
CA ALA A 383 24.34 22.12 -15.44
C ALA A 383 25.88 22.22 -15.49
N PRO A 384 26.62 21.10 -15.49
CA PRO A 384 28.05 21.10 -15.70
C PRO A 384 28.43 21.74 -17.05
N GLN A 385 29.49 22.55 -17.07
CA GLN A 385 29.93 23.30 -18.26
C GLN A 385 30.09 22.43 -19.52
N ASN A 386 30.61 21.23 -19.36
CA ASN A 386 30.82 20.26 -20.46
C ASN A 386 29.52 19.67 -21.03
N MET A 387 28.38 19.86 -20.38
CA MET A 387 27.09 19.31 -20.79
C MET A 387 26.12 20.35 -21.36
N ILE A 388 26.44 21.63 -21.25
CA ILE A 388 25.61 22.75 -21.73
C ILE A 388 25.31 22.60 -23.23
N SER A 389 26.33 22.31 -24.05
CA SER A 389 26.18 22.16 -25.50
C SER A 389 25.26 20.97 -25.85
N THR A 390 25.29 19.91 -25.06
CA THR A 390 24.43 18.74 -25.25
C THR A 390 22.98 19.05 -24.88
N LEU A 391 22.77 19.80 -23.78
CA LEU A 391 21.44 20.25 -23.36
C LEU A 391 20.80 21.19 -24.37
N ILE A 392 21.59 22.13 -24.92
CA ILE A 392 21.10 23.05 -25.95
C ILE A 392 20.74 22.29 -27.23
N GLY A 393 21.56 21.32 -27.62
CA GLY A 393 21.42 20.56 -28.85
C GLY A 393 21.83 21.37 -30.09
N LYS A 394 21.88 20.72 -31.25
CA LYS A 394 22.31 21.31 -32.52
C LYS A 394 21.30 22.37 -32.99
N GLY A 395 21.70 23.63 -32.96
CA GLY A 395 20.81 24.75 -33.33
C GLY A 395 19.68 25.02 -32.30
N GLY A 396 19.82 24.57 -31.06
CA GLY A 396 18.83 24.76 -29.99
C GLY A 396 17.64 23.83 -30.04
N GLU A 397 17.75 22.68 -30.72
CA GLU A 397 16.67 21.73 -30.95
C GLU A 397 16.19 21.11 -29.63
N ASN A 398 17.11 20.66 -28.77
CA ASN A 398 16.78 20.05 -27.49
C ASN A 398 16.08 21.02 -26.52
N VAL A 399 16.56 22.27 -26.46
CA VAL A 399 15.91 23.30 -25.63
C VAL A 399 14.49 23.59 -26.10
N ARG A 400 14.28 23.67 -27.42
CA ARG A 400 12.95 23.92 -27.98
C ARG A 400 12.00 22.79 -27.66
N GLN A 401 12.47 21.54 -27.81
CA GLN A 401 11.65 20.37 -27.44
C GLN A 401 11.28 20.38 -25.95
N LEU A 402 12.22 20.70 -25.05
CA LEU A 402 11.95 20.88 -23.62
C LEU A 402 10.96 22.03 -23.37
N GLN A 403 11.08 23.14 -24.09
CA GLN A 403 10.14 24.25 -23.98
C GLN A 403 8.72 23.85 -24.42
N ASP A 404 8.61 23.08 -25.51
CA ASP A 404 7.32 22.60 -26.01
C ASP A 404 6.66 21.62 -25.05
N GLU A 405 7.43 20.66 -24.48
CA GLU A 405 6.94 19.71 -23.48
C GLU A 405 6.47 20.41 -22.19
N LEU A 406 7.01 21.59 -21.89
CA LEU A 406 6.66 22.40 -20.72
C LEU A 406 5.65 23.52 -21.02
N GLY A 407 4.93 23.43 -22.14
CA GLY A 407 3.87 24.37 -22.46
C GLY A 407 4.40 25.76 -22.87
N GLY A 408 5.58 25.85 -23.46
CA GLY A 408 6.15 27.10 -23.99
C GLY A 408 6.96 27.91 -22.96
N MET A 409 7.38 27.30 -21.85
CA MET A 409 8.20 27.96 -20.83
C MET A 409 9.57 28.35 -21.41
N GLN A 410 10.01 29.60 -21.18
CA GLN A 410 11.35 30.07 -21.58
C GLN A 410 12.42 29.43 -20.69
N LEU A 411 13.36 28.71 -21.29
CA LEU A 411 14.44 28.02 -20.60
C LEU A 411 15.79 28.70 -20.92
N ASN A 412 16.52 29.06 -19.89
CA ASN A 412 17.93 29.45 -19.97
C ASN A 412 18.80 28.33 -19.42
N ILE A 413 19.95 28.06 -20.05
CA ILE A 413 20.92 27.08 -19.58
C ILE A 413 22.21 27.80 -19.21
N GLU A 414 22.61 27.64 -17.96
CA GLU A 414 23.80 28.30 -17.37
C GLU A 414 24.69 27.22 -16.70
N SER A 415 25.95 27.57 -16.49
CA SER A 415 26.91 26.70 -15.80
C SER A 415 26.62 26.67 -14.28
N PHE A 416 26.97 25.58 -13.62
CA PHE A 416 27.01 25.55 -12.15
C PHE A 416 27.93 26.64 -11.56
N ASP A 417 28.93 27.08 -12.29
CA ASP A 417 29.82 28.16 -11.84
C ASP A 417 29.14 29.54 -11.77
N GLU A 418 28.02 29.70 -12.48
CA GLU A 418 27.20 30.92 -12.51
C GLU A 418 26.00 30.83 -11.53
N MET A 419 25.87 29.71 -10.79
CA MET A 419 24.77 29.47 -9.87
C MET A 419 24.88 30.38 -8.63
N PRO A 420 23.80 31.08 -8.22
CA PRO A 420 23.78 31.87 -7.00
C PRO A 420 24.09 31.03 -5.74
N GLU A 421 24.89 31.60 -4.82
CA GLU A 421 25.26 30.91 -3.56
C GLU A 421 24.03 30.45 -2.72
N SER A 422 22.90 31.14 -2.85
CA SER A 422 21.63 30.78 -2.17
C SER A 422 21.03 29.46 -2.63
N LEU A 423 21.46 28.90 -3.76
CA LEU A 423 21.03 27.63 -4.33
C LEU A 423 22.09 26.53 -4.17
N SER A 424 23.31 26.88 -3.74
CA SER A 424 24.39 25.92 -3.55
C SER A 424 24.00 24.95 -2.41
N LEU A 425 23.92 23.66 -2.71
CA LEU A 425 23.81 22.62 -1.69
C LEU A 425 25.01 22.71 -0.73
N PRO A 426 24.85 22.42 0.57
CA PRO A 426 25.97 22.35 1.49
C PRO A 426 27.01 21.40 0.90
N LYS A 427 28.26 21.85 0.81
CA LYS A 427 29.41 21.14 0.23
C LYS A 427 29.63 19.83 1.01
N ASN A 428 28.87 18.79 0.73
CA ASN A 428 29.21 17.44 1.13
C ASN A 428 30.34 16.94 0.22
N LYS A 429 31.50 16.69 0.80
CA LYS A 429 32.75 16.28 0.15
C LYS A 429 32.69 14.98 -0.68
N HIS A 430 31.52 14.41 -0.93
CA HIS A 430 31.37 13.05 -1.51
C HIS A 430 31.08 13.02 -3.02
N TRP A 431 30.95 14.19 -3.69
CA TRP A 431 30.53 14.23 -5.11
C TRP A 431 31.68 14.30 -6.12
N GLN A 432 32.88 14.69 -5.69
CA GLN A 432 34.06 14.70 -6.56
C GLN A 432 34.68 13.33 -6.80
N ASP A 433 34.51 12.38 -5.87
CA ASP A 433 35.08 11.02 -5.99
C ASP A 433 34.34 10.09 -6.97
N VAL A 434 33.06 10.34 -7.27
CA VAL A 434 32.24 9.46 -8.15
C VAL A 434 32.53 9.73 -9.63
N SER A 435 32.87 10.96 -10.01
CA SER A 435 33.25 11.30 -11.39
C SER A 435 34.64 10.73 -11.76
N ASP A 436 35.55 10.71 -10.80
CA ASP A 436 36.91 10.16 -10.99
C ASP A 436 36.93 8.61 -11.00
N GLN A 437 36.04 7.95 -10.27
CA GLN A 437 35.91 6.49 -10.31
C GLN A 437 35.33 6.00 -11.65
N ARG A 438 34.31 6.66 -12.21
CA ARG A 438 33.77 6.26 -13.54
C ARG A 438 34.74 6.50 -14.69
N SER A 439 35.56 7.55 -14.62
CA SER A 439 36.62 7.78 -15.62
C SER A 439 37.78 6.76 -15.53
N ARG A 440 38.02 6.14 -14.38
CA ARG A 440 38.97 5.03 -14.20
C ARG A 440 38.39 3.70 -14.67
N ASP A 441 37.13 3.44 -14.42
CA ASP A 441 36.45 2.20 -14.85
C ASP A 441 36.23 2.15 -16.36
N SER A 442 35.95 3.28 -17.02
CA SER A 442 35.86 3.34 -18.49
C SER A 442 37.20 3.07 -19.18
N ARG A 443 38.33 3.54 -18.61
CA ARG A 443 39.65 3.23 -19.12
C ARG A 443 40.07 1.77 -18.85
N ALA A 444 39.67 1.22 -17.73
CA ALA A 444 39.92 -0.19 -17.41
C ALA A 444 39.16 -1.13 -18.38
N TRP A 445 37.94 -0.76 -18.80
CA TRP A 445 37.14 -1.51 -19.77
C TRP A 445 37.72 -1.45 -21.20
N GLU A 446 38.28 -0.32 -21.63
CA GLU A 446 38.99 -0.19 -22.92
C GLU A 446 40.28 -1.04 -22.97
N TYR A 447 41.03 -1.11 -21.87
CA TYR A 447 42.23 -1.95 -21.79
C TYR A 447 41.93 -3.46 -21.81
N SER A 448 40.86 -3.88 -21.16
CA SER A 448 40.39 -5.28 -21.13
C SER A 448 39.92 -5.74 -22.52
N ASN A 449 39.32 -4.87 -23.33
CA ASN A 449 38.80 -5.22 -24.67
C ASN A 449 39.90 -5.23 -25.76
N ARG A 450 41.04 -4.55 -25.56
CA ARG A 450 42.19 -4.66 -26.49
C ARG A 450 42.97 -5.94 -26.32
N GLY A 451 42.99 -6.54 -25.12
CA GLY A 451 43.66 -7.80 -24.85
C GLY A 451 43.01 -9.05 -25.47
N ASN A 452 41.71 -8.99 -25.76
CA ASN A 452 40.93 -10.13 -26.21
C ASN A 452 40.81 -10.26 -27.76
N LYS A 453 41.23 -9.24 -28.53
CA LYS A 453 41.29 -9.31 -30.02
C LYS A 453 42.57 -9.96 -30.55
N GLY A 454 43.59 -10.13 -29.71
CA GLY A 454 44.88 -10.75 -30.10
C GLY A 454 44.94 -12.28 -30.00
N ARG A 455 43.96 -12.94 -29.39
CA ARG A 455 44.00 -14.40 -29.13
C ARG A 455 43.11 -15.27 -30.06
N LYS A 456 42.35 -14.72 -30.97
CA LYS A 456 41.46 -15.48 -31.87
C LYS A 456 42.06 -15.83 -33.25
N ASN A 457 43.31 -15.47 -33.55
CA ASN A 457 43.91 -15.72 -34.87
C ASN A 457 45.11 -16.72 -34.87
N LYS A 458 45.28 -17.55 -33.84
CA LYS A 458 46.36 -18.57 -33.80
C LYS A 458 45.93 -20.03 -33.65
N SER A 459 44.68 -20.39 -33.88
CA SER A 459 44.23 -21.78 -33.80
C SER A 459 43.59 -22.35 -35.07
N LYS A 460 43.99 -21.90 -36.28
CA LYS A 460 43.59 -22.51 -37.55
C LYS A 460 44.78 -22.73 -38.47
N LYS A 461 45.87 -23.36 -37.98
CA LYS A 461 46.93 -23.97 -38.85
C LYS A 461 47.63 -25.10 -38.08
N SER A 462 46.98 -26.26 -37.93
CA SER A 462 47.62 -27.57 -37.86
C SER A 462 46.54 -28.64 -37.70
N ARG A 463 46.10 -29.21 -38.78
CA ARG A 463 45.75 -30.62 -39.01
C ARG A 463 45.52 -30.84 -40.48
N ARG A 464 46.55 -31.23 -41.08
CA ARG A 464 46.57 -32.28 -42.11
C ARG A 464 47.19 -33.51 -41.50
#